data_9677534f3ca134f9cc7fee91ca289674
#
_entry.id   9677534f3ca134f9cc7fee91ca289674
#
_cell.length_a   1.000
_cell.length_b   1.000
_cell.length_c   1.000
_cell.angle_alpha   90.00
_cell.angle_beta   90.00
_cell.angle_gamma   90.00
#
_symmetry.space_group_name_H-M   'P 1'
#
loop_
_entity.id
_entity.type
_entity.pdbx_description
1 polymer ?
#
loop_
_entity_poly.entity_id
_entity_poly.type
_entity_poly.pdbx_seq_one_letter_code
_entity_poly.pdbx_strand_id
1 'polypeptide(L)'
;MTTDAPKLAISITYCTQCNWMLRSAWMAQELLSTFSLELGSVTLIPGTGGIFEISFGDELVWERKRDGGFPDSRVLKQMVRD
;
A
#
# COMPACT_ATOMS: atom_id res chain seq x y z
N MET A 1 16.48 12.77 -20.19
CA MET A 1 15.53 12.41 -19.16
C MET A 1 14.12 12.56 -19.65
N THR A 2 13.39 11.52 -19.55
CA THR A 2 12.00 11.57 -19.98
C THR A 2 11.14 12.24 -18.94
N THR A 3 10.10 12.88 -19.42
CA THR A 3 9.13 13.52 -18.55
C THR A 3 7.83 12.77 -18.64
N ASP A 4 7.86 11.56 -18.23
CA ASP A 4 6.66 10.75 -18.24
C ASP A 4 5.67 11.27 -17.23
N ALA A 5 4.41 10.91 -17.39
CA ALA A 5 3.40 11.20 -16.40
C ALA A 5 3.85 10.64 -15.05
N PRO A 6 3.53 11.30 -13.93
CA PRO A 6 3.90 10.79 -12.62
C PRO A 6 3.36 9.39 -12.42
N LYS A 7 4.21 8.52 -11.91
CA LYS A 7 3.79 7.17 -11.59
C LYS A 7 3.03 7.16 -10.27
N LEU A 8 2.24 6.13 -10.08
CA LEU A 8 1.44 5.99 -8.87
C LEU A 8 2.34 5.85 -7.64
N ALA A 9 2.05 6.64 -6.62
CA ALA A 9 2.72 6.55 -5.33
C ALA A 9 1.75 5.91 -4.35
N ILE A 10 2.16 4.81 -3.75
CA ILE A 10 1.34 4.07 -2.79
C ILE A 10 1.90 4.28 -1.39
N SER A 11 1.03 4.54 -0.42
CA SER A 11 1.42 4.66 0.99
C SER A 11 0.69 3.61 1.79
N ILE A 12 1.41 2.94 2.69
CA ILE A 12 0.82 1.99 3.63
C ILE A 12 1.14 2.49 5.04
N THR A 13 0.10 2.92 5.75
CA THR A 13 0.24 3.36 7.13
C THR A 13 -0.16 2.20 8.04
N TYR A 14 0.72 1.82 8.96
CA TYR A 14 0.51 0.62 9.77
C TYR A 14 0.76 0.89 11.24
N CYS A 15 0.12 0.10 12.09
CA CYS A 15 0.30 0.19 13.53
C CYS A 15 1.60 -0.49 13.94
N THR A 16 2.50 0.27 14.56
CA THR A 16 3.76 -0.30 15.03
C THR A 16 3.57 -1.20 16.24
N GLN A 17 2.63 -0.84 17.12
CA GLN A 17 2.37 -1.59 18.34
C GLN A 17 1.69 -2.92 18.08
N CYS A 18 1.12 -3.09 16.90
CA CYS A 18 0.39 -4.30 16.52
C CYS A 18 1.27 -5.29 15.77
N ASN A 19 2.54 -4.98 15.58
CA ASN A 19 3.50 -5.82 14.85
C ASN A 19 3.09 -6.04 13.39
N TRP A 20 2.53 -5.02 12.76
CA TRP A 20 2.05 -5.12 11.38
C TRP A 20 3.09 -4.68 10.35
N MET A 21 4.32 -4.38 10.80
CA MET A 21 5.37 -3.92 9.88
C MET A 21 5.74 -5.00 8.85
N LEU A 22 5.91 -6.24 9.31
CA LEU A 22 6.26 -7.33 8.39
C LEU A 22 5.17 -7.56 7.36
N ARG A 23 3.91 -7.51 7.78
CA ARG A 23 2.79 -7.66 6.86
C ARG A 23 2.77 -6.54 5.82
N SER A 24 3.00 -5.32 6.28
CA SER A 24 3.01 -4.15 5.40
C SER A 24 4.21 -4.19 4.45
N ALA A 25 5.36 -4.60 4.96
CA ALA A 25 6.57 -4.74 4.13
C ALA A 25 6.37 -5.82 3.07
N TRP A 26 5.70 -6.92 3.43
CA TRP A 26 5.40 -7.96 2.45
C TRP A 26 4.49 -7.44 1.34
N MET A 27 3.48 -6.65 1.71
CA MET A 27 2.59 -6.05 0.71
C MET A 27 3.35 -5.12 -0.22
N ALA A 28 4.25 -4.29 0.33
CA ALA A 28 5.07 -3.40 -0.48
C ALA A 28 5.93 -4.20 -1.45
N GLN A 29 6.53 -5.27 -0.97
CA GLN A 29 7.37 -6.14 -1.80
C GLN A 29 6.56 -6.76 -2.93
N GLU A 30 5.36 -7.26 -2.63
CA GLU A 30 4.49 -7.85 -3.64
C GLU A 30 4.11 -6.85 -4.71
N LEU A 31 3.76 -5.63 -4.30
CA LEU A 31 3.36 -4.59 -5.24
C LEU A 31 4.53 -4.16 -6.11
N LEU A 32 5.69 -3.93 -5.50
CA LEU A 32 6.86 -3.49 -6.26
C LEU A 32 7.37 -4.57 -7.21
N SER A 33 7.25 -5.84 -6.83
CA SER A 33 7.66 -6.94 -7.69
C SER A 33 6.73 -7.09 -8.89
N THR A 34 5.43 -6.94 -8.65
CA THR A 34 4.42 -7.14 -9.70
C THR A 34 4.34 -5.96 -10.66
N PHE A 35 4.42 -4.74 -10.12
CA PHE A 35 4.21 -3.52 -10.89
C PHE A 35 5.46 -2.65 -10.93
N SER A 36 6.62 -3.26 -11.07
CA SER A 36 7.90 -2.57 -10.95
C SER A 36 8.06 -1.40 -11.93
N LEU A 37 7.40 -1.45 -13.06
CA LEU A 37 7.50 -0.39 -14.07
C LEU A 37 6.39 0.63 -13.96
N GLU A 38 5.28 0.26 -13.33
CA GLU A 38 4.10 1.12 -13.24
C GLU A 38 4.07 1.96 -11.97
N LEU A 39 4.70 1.48 -10.90
CA LEU A 39 4.69 2.19 -9.62
C LEU A 39 5.87 3.13 -9.52
N GLY A 40 5.61 4.31 -8.96
CA GLY A 40 6.68 5.25 -8.62
C GLY A 40 7.31 4.91 -7.30
N SER A 41 6.50 4.54 -6.31
CA SER A 41 7.01 4.24 -4.97
C SER A 41 5.96 3.53 -4.14
N VAL A 42 6.43 2.82 -3.12
CA VAL A 42 5.58 2.33 -2.03
C VAL A 42 6.24 2.76 -0.74
N THR A 43 5.53 3.53 0.07
CA THR A 43 6.05 4.10 1.31
C THR A 43 5.38 3.45 2.50
N LEU A 44 6.18 3.04 3.48
CA LEU A 44 5.68 2.48 4.73
C LEU A 44 5.71 3.58 5.78
N ILE A 45 4.56 3.86 6.40
CA ILE A 45 4.43 4.94 7.36
C ILE A 45 4.02 4.35 8.71
N PRO A 46 4.89 4.46 9.74
CA PRO A 46 4.52 3.95 11.06
C PRO A 46 3.45 4.82 11.71
N GLY A 47 2.49 4.15 12.33
CA GLY A 47 1.42 4.81 13.07
C GLY A 47 1.14 4.06 14.35
N THR A 48 0.03 4.40 14.99
CA THR A 48 -0.37 3.81 16.26
C THR A 48 -1.87 3.59 16.28
N GLY A 49 -2.37 2.93 17.35
CA GLY A 49 -3.80 2.81 17.58
C GLY A 49 -4.52 1.82 16.68
N GLY A 50 -3.81 0.84 16.16
CA GLY A 50 -4.43 -0.18 15.33
C GLY A 50 -4.71 0.28 13.91
N ILE A 51 -4.03 1.32 13.45
CA ILE A 51 -4.24 1.85 12.11
C ILE A 51 -3.67 0.92 11.05
N PHE A 52 -4.41 0.73 9.97
CA PHE A 52 -3.89 0.13 8.75
C PHE A 52 -4.65 0.72 7.57
N GLU A 53 -3.95 1.49 6.75
CA GLU A 53 -4.54 2.19 5.62
C GLU A 53 -3.62 2.11 4.42
N ILE A 54 -4.23 1.98 3.24
CA ILE A 54 -3.49 2.02 1.98
C ILE A 54 -4.06 3.18 1.17
N SER A 55 -3.18 4.05 0.70
CA SER A 55 -3.58 5.19 -0.13
C SER A 55 -2.84 5.17 -1.45
N PHE A 56 -3.54 5.55 -2.51
CA PHE A 56 -2.98 5.75 -3.84
C PHE A 56 -2.95 7.26 -4.07
N GLY A 57 -1.74 7.85 -4.02
CA GLY A 57 -1.65 9.29 -3.99
C GLY A 57 -2.38 9.82 -2.75
N ASP A 58 -3.37 10.68 -2.95
CA ASP A 58 -4.15 11.23 -1.85
C ASP A 58 -5.43 10.46 -1.57
N GLU A 59 -5.70 9.41 -2.31
CA GLU A 59 -6.94 8.67 -2.19
C GLU A 59 -6.78 7.47 -1.27
N LEU A 60 -7.60 7.40 -0.22
CA LEU A 60 -7.62 6.25 0.69
C LEU A 60 -8.40 5.12 0.00
N VAL A 61 -7.71 4.02 -0.32
CA VAL A 61 -8.33 2.90 -1.04
C VAL A 61 -8.63 1.71 -0.14
N TRP A 62 -7.98 1.61 1.01
CA TRP A 62 -8.22 0.52 1.95
C TRP A 62 -8.07 1.02 3.37
N GLU A 63 -8.99 0.62 4.24
CA GLU A 63 -8.89 0.91 5.66
C GLU A 63 -9.40 -0.33 6.41
N ARG A 64 -8.59 -0.84 7.35
CA ARG A 64 -8.82 -2.13 7.98
C ARG A 64 -10.22 -2.28 8.59
N LYS A 65 -10.65 -1.28 9.33
CA LYS A 65 -11.95 -1.36 10.01
C LYS A 65 -13.10 -1.25 9.03
N ARG A 66 -12.97 -0.35 8.06
CA ARG A 66 -13.99 -0.15 7.03
C ARG A 66 -14.12 -1.37 6.13
N ASP A 67 -12.99 -1.96 5.75
CA ASP A 67 -12.95 -3.00 4.72
C ASP A 67 -12.80 -4.42 5.29
N GLY A 68 -12.81 -4.54 6.61
CA GLY A 68 -12.91 -5.85 7.24
C GLY A 68 -11.61 -6.63 7.33
N GLY A 69 -10.48 -5.97 7.56
CA GLY A 69 -9.21 -6.66 7.76
C GLY A 69 -8.15 -6.23 6.77
N PHE A 70 -7.35 -7.19 6.31
CA PHE A 70 -6.23 -6.92 5.40
C PHE A 70 -6.53 -7.50 4.03
N PRO A 71 -6.15 -6.79 2.95
CA PRO A 71 -6.33 -7.35 1.62
C PRO A 71 -5.34 -8.49 1.40
N ASP A 72 -5.78 -9.55 0.72
CA ASP A 72 -4.83 -10.57 0.30
C ASP A 72 -4.11 -10.10 -0.96
N SER A 73 -3.14 -10.89 -1.40
CA SER A 73 -2.30 -10.53 -2.53
C SER A 73 -3.11 -10.24 -3.79
N ARG A 74 -4.13 -11.05 -4.06
CA ARG A 74 -4.94 -10.89 -5.26
C ARG A 74 -5.76 -9.59 -5.21
N VAL A 75 -6.40 -9.32 -4.08
CA VAL A 75 -7.20 -8.11 -3.91
C VAL A 75 -6.32 -6.89 -4.01
N LEU A 76 -5.15 -6.93 -3.36
CA LEU A 76 -4.19 -5.84 -3.38
C LEU A 76 -3.77 -5.49 -4.80
N LYS A 77 -3.43 -6.49 -5.59
CA LYS A 77 -3.00 -6.28 -6.97
C LYS A 77 -4.15 -5.81 -7.86
N GLN A 78 -5.36 -6.29 -7.58
CA GLN A 78 -6.53 -5.87 -8.34
C GLN A 78 -6.82 -4.38 -8.13
N MET A 79 -6.63 -3.88 -6.92
CA MET A 79 -6.83 -2.46 -6.63
C MET A 79 -5.89 -1.59 -7.47
N VAL A 80 -4.66 -2.04 -7.66
CA VAL A 80 -3.70 -1.29 -8.46
C VAL A 80 -4.08 -1.31 -9.94
N ARG A 81 -4.57 -2.45 -10.43
CA ARG A 81 -4.95 -2.58 -11.83
C ARG A 81 -6.18 -1.75 -12.17
N ASP A 82 -7.07 -1.58 -11.23
CA ASP A 82 -8.25 -0.75 -11.42
C ASP A 82 -7.91 0.72 -11.24
#